data_78286923ac6cce246486ac1d4f733c78
#
_entry.id   78286923ac6cce246486ac1d4f733c78
#
_cell.length_a   1.000
_cell.length_b   1.000
_cell.length_c   1.000
_cell.angle_alpha   90.00
_cell.angle_beta   90.00
_cell.angle_gamma   90.00
#
_symmetry.space_group_name_H-M   'P 1'
#
loop_
_entity.id
_entity.type
_entity.pdbx_description
1 polymer ?
#
loop_
_entity_poly.entity_id
_entity_poly.type
_entity_poly.pdbx_seq_one_letter_code
_entity_poly.pdbx_strand_id
1 'polypeptide(L)'
;MKRFSILFVILCASTFAMAQKADAAFVVGGSFVSDTNGTFLVPVIGSTPATIKTDHHIFLEGALGVRLLNAHLVSLHAELPVAGIPSTPLTVAGVSTALDHLGTLFITPGLRLKFAPIAPISPWVSIGGGWARYSLNTAGLTQNKAAVQYGGGLDFKTNLPLLGFRAEVRDFVTGDPDFGFSSIFTPNSGLHHHNILAGGGIVLRF
;
A
#
# COMPACT_ATOMS: atom_id res chain seq x y z
N MET A 1 -16.08 -3.85 -32.02
CA MET A 1 -15.37 -3.28 -30.86
C MET A 1 -14.31 -4.21 -30.24
N LYS A 2 -14.51 -5.53 -30.12
CA LYS A 2 -13.51 -6.46 -29.50
C LYS A 2 -12.15 -6.54 -30.24
N ARG A 3 -12.11 -6.34 -31.56
CA ARG A 3 -10.85 -6.40 -32.36
C ARG A 3 -9.95 -5.17 -32.16
N PHE A 4 -10.52 -4.00 -31.87
CA PHE A 4 -9.75 -2.79 -31.56
C PHE A 4 -9.04 -2.86 -30.20
N SER A 5 -9.68 -3.49 -29.20
CA SER A 5 -9.06 -3.67 -27.87
C SER A 5 -7.87 -4.60 -27.91
N ILE A 6 -7.91 -5.66 -28.73
CA ILE A 6 -6.78 -6.59 -28.88
C ILE A 6 -5.61 -5.91 -29.59
N LEU A 7 -5.88 -5.11 -30.61
CA LEU A 7 -4.84 -4.36 -31.33
C LEU A 7 -4.16 -3.31 -30.44
N PHE A 8 -4.94 -2.64 -29.57
CA PHE A 8 -4.42 -1.68 -28.62
C PHE A 8 -3.54 -2.35 -27.55
N VAL A 9 -3.95 -3.53 -27.03
CA VAL A 9 -3.14 -4.32 -26.10
C VAL A 9 -1.85 -4.82 -26.76
N ILE A 10 -1.88 -5.28 -28.00
CA ILE A 10 -0.70 -5.72 -28.75
C ILE A 10 0.21 -4.53 -29.06
N LEU A 11 -0.34 -3.36 -29.41
CA LEU A 11 0.44 -2.15 -29.65
C LEU A 11 1.11 -1.64 -28.36
N CYS A 12 0.41 -1.66 -27.21
CA CYS A 12 1.01 -1.40 -25.92
C CYS A 12 2.08 -2.43 -25.55
N ALA A 13 1.86 -3.72 -25.81
CA ALA A 13 2.84 -4.77 -25.55
C ALA A 13 4.10 -4.64 -26.43
N SER A 14 3.97 -4.21 -27.68
CA SER A 14 5.10 -4.05 -28.61
C SER A 14 5.98 -2.84 -28.27
N THR A 15 5.45 -1.80 -27.65
CA THR A 15 6.27 -0.66 -27.15
C THR A 15 7.10 -1.03 -25.93
N PHE A 16 6.71 -2.04 -25.17
CA PHE A 16 7.52 -2.60 -24.07
C PHE A 16 8.73 -3.44 -24.53
N ALA A 17 8.75 -3.89 -25.78
CA ALA A 17 9.86 -4.70 -26.32
C ALA A 17 11.14 -3.89 -26.62
N MET A 18 11.11 -2.57 -26.59
CA MET A 18 12.25 -1.70 -26.84
C MET A 18 13.02 -1.39 -25.55
N ALA A 19 13.84 -2.33 -25.08
CA ALA A 19 14.93 -2.13 -24.11
C ALA A 19 14.57 -1.44 -22.78
N GLN A 20 13.33 -1.49 -22.35
CA GLN A 20 12.93 -0.99 -21.01
C GLN A 20 13.22 -2.06 -19.98
N LYS A 21 14.16 -1.78 -19.08
CA LYS A 21 14.40 -2.67 -17.94
C LYS A 21 13.21 -2.57 -16.98
N ALA A 22 12.58 -3.70 -16.77
CA ALA A 22 11.52 -3.86 -15.76
C ALA A 22 12.09 -4.44 -14.47
N ASP A 23 11.44 -4.20 -13.37
CA ASP A 23 11.70 -4.88 -12.11
C ASP A 23 10.40 -5.35 -11.46
N ALA A 24 10.49 -6.46 -10.72
CA ALA A 24 9.43 -6.98 -9.88
C ALA A 24 9.99 -7.14 -8.48
N ALA A 25 9.32 -6.58 -7.48
CA ALA A 25 9.71 -6.71 -6.08
C ALA A 25 8.64 -7.47 -5.31
N PHE A 26 9.09 -8.25 -4.33
CA PHE A 26 8.24 -8.87 -3.32
C PHE A 26 8.82 -8.53 -1.95
N VAL A 27 7.99 -7.92 -1.09
CA VAL A 27 8.38 -7.39 0.22
C VAL A 27 7.44 -7.95 1.29
N VAL A 28 8.01 -8.25 2.44
CA VAL A 28 7.29 -8.64 3.65
C VAL A 28 7.80 -7.80 4.82
N GLY A 29 6.92 -7.43 5.73
CA GLY A 29 7.31 -6.63 6.90
C GLY A 29 6.17 -6.38 7.87
N GLY A 30 6.33 -5.37 8.71
CA GLY A 30 5.35 -4.93 9.69
C GLY A 30 4.55 -3.73 9.20
N SER A 31 3.26 -3.73 9.50
CA SER A 31 2.38 -2.58 9.32
C SER A 31 2.17 -1.87 10.66
N PHE A 32 2.23 -0.55 10.62
CA PHE A 32 1.99 0.36 11.75
C PHE A 32 0.83 1.26 11.36
N VAL A 33 -0.33 0.98 11.89
CA VAL A 33 -1.58 1.70 11.59
C VAL A 33 -1.83 2.72 12.68
N SER A 34 -2.23 3.94 12.30
CA SER A 34 -2.58 4.97 13.27
C SER A 34 -3.85 4.60 14.02
N ASP A 35 -3.85 4.80 15.35
CA ASP A 35 -5.04 4.64 16.18
C ASP A 35 -6.11 5.67 15.76
N THR A 36 -7.37 5.24 15.67
CA THR A 36 -8.49 6.12 15.37
C THR A 36 -9.20 6.50 16.67
N ASN A 37 -9.15 7.79 16.99
CA ASN A 37 -9.86 8.35 18.13
C ASN A 37 -11.25 8.85 17.69
N GLY A 38 -12.27 8.50 18.44
CA GLY A 38 -13.64 8.92 18.18
C GLY A 38 -14.52 8.91 19.42
N THR A 39 -15.80 9.21 19.23
CA THR A 39 -16.78 9.22 20.30
C THR A 39 -17.87 8.19 20.03
N PHE A 40 -18.07 7.27 20.96
CA PHE A 40 -19.21 6.34 20.92
C PHE A 40 -20.45 6.98 21.53
N LEU A 41 -21.55 6.95 20.81
CA LEU A 41 -22.88 7.28 21.32
C LEU A 41 -23.51 6.03 21.94
N VAL A 42 -23.55 5.98 23.27
CA VAL A 42 -24.27 4.93 24.01
C VAL A 42 -25.66 5.48 24.35
N PRO A 43 -26.75 4.89 23.85
CA PRO A 43 -28.12 5.46 23.96
C PRO A 43 -28.61 5.74 25.39
N VAL A 44 -28.00 5.13 26.40
CA VAL A 44 -28.42 5.25 27.79
C VAL A 44 -27.43 6.08 28.65
N ILE A 45 -26.18 6.23 28.23
CA ILE A 45 -25.08 6.78 29.04
C ILE A 45 -24.52 8.09 28.45
N GLY A 46 -24.90 8.46 27.22
CA GLY A 46 -24.34 9.61 26.52
C GLY A 46 -23.07 9.28 25.70
N SER A 47 -22.36 10.31 25.30
CA SER A 47 -21.15 10.16 24.48
C SER A 47 -19.94 9.82 25.36
N THR A 48 -19.26 8.72 25.09
CA THR A 48 -18.00 8.33 25.73
C THR A 48 -16.86 8.36 24.70
N PRO A 49 -15.70 8.95 25.05
CA PRO A 49 -14.54 8.88 24.19
C PRO A 49 -14.05 7.42 24.07
N ALA A 50 -13.75 6.99 22.87
CA ALA A 50 -13.21 5.65 22.62
C ALA A 50 -12.07 5.72 21.60
N THR A 51 -11.06 4.90 21.82
CA THR A 51 -9.94 4.72 20.91
C THR A 51 -10.03 3.33 20.30
N ILE A 52 -10.04 3.26 18.99
CA ILE A 52 -9.88 2.01 18.24
C ILE A 52 -8.38 1.81 18.04
N LYS A 53 -7.82 0.79 18.72
CA LYS A 53 -6.43 0.40 18.56
C LYS A 53 -6.32 -0.66 17.50
N THR A 54 -5.35 -0.48 16.63
CA THR A 54 -4.98 -1.48 15.62
C THR A 54 -3.59 -2.00 15.95
N ASP A 55 -3.47 -3.29 16.20
CA ASP A 55 -2.18 -3.91 16.52
C ASP A 55 -1.25 -3.95 15.28
N HIS A 56 0.03 -4.16 15.53
CA HIS A 56 1.03 -4.33 14.47
C HIS A 56 0.81 -5.66 13.75
N HIS A 57 0.76 -5.62 12.43
CA HIS A 57 0.48 -6.80 11.62
C HIS A 57 1.53 -7.00 10.53
N ILE A 58 1.61 -8.21 10.03
CA ILE A 58 2.42 -8.52 8.86
C ILE A 58 1.74 -7.98 7.61
N PHE A 59 2.49 -7.36 6.71
CA PHE A 59 2.04 -7.04 5.37
C PHE A 59 2.83 -7.81 4.32
N LEU A 60 2.21 -7.96 3.15
CA LEU A 60 2.83 -8.49 1.94
C LEU A 60 2.65 -7.45 0.83
N GLU A 61 3.72 -7.16 0.10
CA GLU A 61 3.68 -6.27 -1.05
C GLU A 61 4.31 -6.92 -2.27
N GLY A 62 3.63 -6.81 -3.41
CA GLY A 62 4.18 -7.05 -4.73
C GLY A 62 4.26 -5.71 -5.48
N ALA A 63 5.39 -5.37 -6.07
CA ALA A 63 5.53 -4.16 -6.86
C ALA A 63 6.12 -4.46 -8.24
N LEU A 64 5.50 -3.95 -9.30
CA LEU A 64 6.02 -3.98 -10.66
C LEU A 64 6.53 -2.59 -11.03
N GLY A 65 7.75 -2.50 -11.56
CA GLY A 65 8.37 -1.27 -12.01
C GLY A 65 8.81 -1.34 -13.45
N VAL A 66 8.60 -0.25 -14.20
CA VAL A 66 9.10 -0.10 -15.56
C VAL A 66 9.86 1.21 -15.65
N ARG A 67 11.12 1.15 -16.10
CA ARG A 67 11.97 2.33 -16.21
C ARG A 67 11.55 3.18 -17.41
N LEU A 68 11.13 4.42 -17.13
CA LEU A 68 10.73 5.40 -18.12
C LEU A 68 11.92 6.20 -18.62
N LEU A 69 12.79 6.67 -17.72
CA LEU A 69 13.95 7.51 -18.02
C LEU A 69 15.18 7.00 -17.26
N ASN A 70 16.33 7.14 -17.86
CA ASN A 70 17.61 6.79 -17.27
C ASN A 70 18.65 7.87 -17.57
N ALA A 71 18.98 8.65 -16.57
CA ALA A 71 20.14 9.53 -16.54
C ALA A 71 21.14 8.94 -15.54
N HIS A 72 22.40 8.85 -15.85
CA HIS A 72 23.45 8.12 -15.09
C HIS A 72 23.35 8.18 -13.56
N LEU A 73 22.91 9.33 -13.02
CA LEU A 73 22.78 9.55 -11.56
C LEU A 73 21.36 9.24 -11.07
N VAL A 74 20.36 9.26 -11.92
CA VAL A 74 18.94 9.15 -11.54
C VAL A 74 18.19 8.35 -12.59
N SER A 75 17.24 7.54 -12.17
CA SER A 75 16.29 6.88 -13.08
C SER A 75 14.85 7.04 -12.57
N LEU A 76 13.95 7.31 -13.50
CA LEU A 76 12.52 7.41 -13.24
C LEU A 76 11.83 6.14 -13.67
N HIS A 77 11.00 5.59 -12.80
CA HIS A 77 10.22 4.39 -13.05
C HIS A 77 8.72 4.68 -12.86
N ALA A 78 7.88 4.13 -13.73
CA ALA A 78 6.49 3.90 -13.39
C ALA A 78 6.44 2.67 -12.49
N GLU A 79 5.65 2.72 -11.42
CA GLU A 79 5.54 1.65 -10.44
C GLU A 79 4.08 1.33 -10.13
N LEU A 80 3.79 0.06 -9.93
CA LEU A 80 2.50 -0.44 -9.47
C LEU A 80 2.71 -1.29 -8.22
N PRO A 81 2.70 -0.70 -7.02
CA PRO A 81 2.66 -1.45 -5.78
C PRO A 81 1.24 -1.96 -5.50
N VAL A 82 1.18 -3.20 -5.04
CA VAL A 82 -0.02 -3.86 -4.53
C VAL A 82 0.33 -4.42 -3.16
N ALA A 83 -0.17 -3.80 -2.09
CA ALA A 83 0.13 -4.17 -0.73
C ALA A 83 -1.11 -4.69 -0.02
N GLY A 84 -0.98 -5.80 0.69
CA GLY A 84 -2.04 -6.42 1.47
C GLY A 84 -1.66 -6.57 2.92
N ILE A 85 -2.57 -6.18 3.82
CA ILE A 85 -2.51 -6.48 5.23
C ILE A 85 -3.57 -7.56 5.48
N PRO A 86 -3.15 -8.82 5.82
CA PRO A 86 -4.10 -9.87 6.14
C PRO A 86 -4.96 -9.49 7.34
N SER A 87 -6.09 -10.16 7.47
CA SER A 87 -7.13 -9.86 8.47
C SER A 87 -6.58 -9.70 9.89
N THR A 88 -6.94 -8.59 10.52
CA THR A 88 -6.48 -8.18 11.85
C THR A 88 -7.65 -8.13 12.82
N PRO A 89 -7.53 -8.63 14.06
CA PRO A 89 -8.57 -8.47 15.06
C PRO A 89 -8.72 -6.99 15.44
N LEU A 90 -9.95 -6.51 15.54
CA LEU A 90 -10.26 -5.16 16.00
C LEU A 90 -10.43 -5.15 17.52
N THR A 91 -9.76 -4.22 18.20
CA THR A 91 -9.92 -3.98 19.62
C THR A 91 -10.62 -2.64 19.85
N VAL A 92 -11.81 -2.67 20.43
CA VAL A 92 -12.61 -1.46 20.74
C VAL A 92 -12.64 -1.26 22.24
N ALA A 93 -12.20 -0.10 22.73
CA ALA A 93 -12.21 0.30 24.14
C ALA A 93 -11.56 -0.73 25.10
N GLY A 94 -10.51 -1.44 24.66
CA GLY A 94 -9.79 -2.44 25.47
C GLY A 94 -10.46 -3.81 25.52
N VAL A 95 -11.59 -4.00 24.85
CA VAL A 95 -12.23 -5.30 24.67
C VAL A 95 -11.90 -5.82 23.28
N SER A 96 -11.17 -6.92 23.21
CA SER A 96 -10.96 -7.63 21.93
C SER A 96 -12.32 -8.13 21.46
N THR A 97 -12.88 -7.45 20.46
CA THR A 97 -14.06 -7.97 19.76
C THR A 97 -13.58 -9.07 18.84
N ALA A 98 -13.64 -10.32 19.29
CA ALA A 98 -13.32 -11.52 18.51
C ALA A 98 -14.23 -11.69 17.27
N LEU A 99 -15.03 -10.67 16.95
CA LEU A 99 -16.14 -10.74 16.00
C LEU A 99 -15.77 -10.21 14.63
N ASP A 100 -14.66 -9.47 14.46
CA ASP A 100 -14.36 -8.93 13.13
C ASP A 100 -12.88 -8.90 12.79
N HIS A 101 -12.55 -9.30 11.57
CA HIS A 101 -11.22 -9.29 11.02
C HIS A 101 -11.19 -8.31 9.84
N LEU A 102 -10.43 -7.23 9.96
CA LEU A 102 -10.25 -6.22 8.93
C LEU A 102 -9.09 -6.62 8.01
N GLY A 103 -9.39 -6.96 6.78
CA GLY A 103 -8.39 -7.10 5.71
C GLY A 103 -8.27 -5.81 4.90
N THR A 104 -7.06 -5.40 4.54
CA THR A 104 -6.82 -4.21 3.72
C THR A 104 -5.97 -4.55 2.51
N LEU A 105 -6.37 -4.03 1.34
CA LEU A 105 -5.63 -4.14 0.09
C LEU A 105 -5.45 -2.75 -0.52
N PHE A 106 -4.20 -2.36 -0.80
CA PHE A 106 -3.84 -1.12 -1.46
C PHE A 106 -3.37 -1.39 -2.88
N ILE A 107 -3.83 -0.57 -3.84
CA ILE A 107 -3.36 -0.57 -5.23
C ILE A 107 -3.13 0.89 -5.62
N THR A 108 -1.86 1.31 -5.73
CA THR A 108 -1.49 2.72 -5.87
C THR A 108 -0.46 2.93 -6.97
N PRO A 109 -0.86 2.87 -8.26
CA PRO A 109 0.05 3.20 -9.36
C PRO A 109 0.70 4.58 -9.14
N GLY A 110 1.98 4.70 -9.50
CA GLY A 110 2.73 5.91 -9.24
C GLY A 110 4.08 5.97 -9.94
N LEU A 111 4.92 6.83 -9.42
CA LEU A 111 6.28 7.06 -9.91
C LEU A 111 7.30 6.78 -8.80
N ARG A 112 8.42 6.17 -9.18
CA ARG A 112 9.57 5.94 -8.32
C ARG A 112 10.80 6.59 -8.93
N LEU A 113 11.44 7.48 -8.18
CA LEU A 113 12.71 8.11 -8.53
C LEU A 113 13.83 7.37 -7.80
N LYS A 114 14.73 6.76 -8.54
CA LYS A 114 15.85 5.99 -8.03
C LYS A 114 17.15 6.74 -8.26
N PHE A 115 17.93 6.90 -7.21
CA PHE A 115 19.23 7.57 -7.22
C PHE A 115 20.36 6.53 -7.39
N ALA A 116 21.44 6.96 -8.03
CA ALA A 116 22.60 6.14 -8.30
C ALA A 116 22.25 4.71 -8.80
N PRO A 117 21.47 4.57 -9.90
CA PRO A 117 20.95 3.27 -10.34
C PRO A 117 22.04 2.28 -10.74
N ILE A 118 23.30 2.73 -10.92
CA ILE A 118 24.45 1.89 -11.26
C ILE A 118 25.15 1.37 -9.99
N ALA A 119 25.06 2.09 -8.86
CA ALA A 119 25.73 1.74 -7.62
C ALA A 119 25.23 0.42 -7.01
N PRO A 120 26.03 -0.24 -6.17
CA PRO A 120 25.60 -1.45 -5.43
C PRO A 120 24.40 -1.18 -4.52
N ILE A 121 24.31 0.02 -3.97
CA ILE A 121 23.17 0.50 -3.15
C ILE A 121 22.54 1.68 -3.89
N SER A 122 21.24 1.60 -4.12
CA SER A 122 20.49 2.61 -4.86
C SER A 122 19.31 3.08 -4.01
N PRO A 123 19.40 4.26 -3.36
CA PRO A 123 18.26 4.86 -2.68
C PRO A 123 17.16 5.24 -3.68
N TRP A 124 15.92 5.23 -3.22
CA TRP A 124 14.79 5.66 -4.04
C TRP A 124 13.69 6.28 -3.19
N VAL A 125 12.88 7.10 -3.83
CA VAL A 125 11.63 7.65 -3.28
C VAL A 125 10.49 7.39 -4.25
N SER A 126 9.27 7.26 -3.75
CA SER A 126 8.09 7.04 -4.58
C SER A 126 6.89 7.84 -4.10
N ILE A 127 6.01 8.12 -5.04
CA ILE A 127 4.69 8.69 -4.80
C ILE A 127 3.70 8.05 -5.76
N GLY A 128 2.50 7.77 -5.26
CA GLY A 128 1.43 7.16 -6.05
C GLY A 128 0.05 7.54 -5.55
N GLY A 129 -0.95 7.25 -6.37
CA GLY A 129 -2.35 7.44 -6.02
C GLY A 129 -3.20 6.32 -6.58
N GLY A 130 -4.22 5.92 -5.86
CA GLY A 130 -5.08 4.82 -6.24
C GLY A 130 -6.19 4.61 -5.24
N TRP A 131 -6.38 3.37 -4.82
CA TRP A 131 -7.43 3.04 -3.87
C TRP A 131 -6.99 1.99 -2.86
N ALA A 132 -7.66 2.03 -1.71
CA ALA A 132 -7.62 1.02 -0.67
C ALA A 132 -8.97 0.30 -0.60
N ARG A 133 -8.94 -1.01 -0.50
CA ARG A 133 -10.11 -1.84 -0.25
C ARG A 133 -10.02 -2.40 1.16
N TYR A 134 -11.02 -2.07 1.96
CA TYR A 134 -11.20 -2.58 3.32
C TYR A 134 -12.30 -3.64 3.31
N SER A 135 -12.06 -4.78 3.95
CA SER A 135 -13.00 -5.90 4.03
C SER A 135 -13.17 -6.35 5.48
N LEU A 136 -14.42 -6.32 5.97
CA LEU A 136 -14.80 -6.91 7.25
C LEU A 136 -15.33 -8.32 7.00
N ASN A 137 -14.59 -9.34 7.42
CA ASN A 137 -14.90 -10.73 7.08
C ASN A 137 -16.21 -11.24 7.69
N THR A 138 -16.51 -10.85 8.93
CA THR A 138 -17.69 -11.35 9.65
C THR A 138 -19.00 -10.74 9.14
N ALA A 139 -18.95 -9.45 8.74
CA ALA A 139 -20.13 -8.75 8.24
C ALA A 139 -20.29 -8.83 6.72
N GLY A 140 -19.31 -9.37 5.99
CA GLY A 140 -19.30 -9.36 4.52
C GLY A 140 -19.26 -7.96 3.91
N LEU A 141 -18.92 -6.93 4.70
CA LEU A 141 -18.90 -5.54 4.27
C LEU A 141 -17.55 -5.21 3.62
N THR A 142 -17.63 -4.52 2.50
CA THR A 142 -16.44 -4.06 1.77
C THR A 142 -16.59 -2.58 1.46
N GLN A 143 -15.52 -1.82 1.70
CA GLN A 143 -15.43 -0.40 1.32
C GLN A 143 -14.19 -0.12 0.49
N ASN A 144 -14.35 0.78 -0.48
CA ASN A 144 -13.24 1.32 -1.26
C ASN A 144 -13.05 2.80 -0.90
N LYS A 145 -11.81 3.21 -0.64
CA LYS A 145 -11.42 4.59 -0.36
C LYS A 145 -10.31 5.01 -1.31
N ALA A 146 -10.23 6.29 -1.65
CA ALA A 146 -9.07 6.82 -2.33
C ALA A 146 -7.84 6.68 -1.43
N ALA A 147 -6.69 6.37 -2.03
CA ALA A 147 -5.42 6.22 -1.34
C ALA A 147 -4.35 7.03 -2.03
N VAL A 148 -3.52 7.70 -1.24
CA VAL A 148 -2.27 8.32 -1.68
C VAL A 148 -1.14 7.56 -1.00
N GLN A 149 -0.10 7.23 -1.76
CA GLN A 149 1.08 6.56 -1.24
C GLN A 149 2.31 7.43 -1.45
N TYR A 150 3.16 7.51 -0.44
CA TYR A 150 4.52 7.99 -0.56
C TYR A 150 5.46 7.10 0.26
N GLY A 151 6.71 7.02 -0.18
CA GLY A 151 7.65 6.16 0.51
C GLY A 151 9.06 6.29 -0.04
N GLY A 152 9.93 5.50 0.53
CA GLY A 152 11.32 5.41 0.10
C GLY A 152 11.98 4.14 0.58
N GLY A 153 13.13 3.86 0.02
CA GLY A 153 13.85 2.65 0.35
C GLY A 153 15.23 2.58 -0.29
N LEU A 154 15.83 1.44 -0.11
CA LEU A 154 17.15 1.09 -0.62
C LEU A 154 17.07 -0.21 -1.41
N ASP A 155 17.55 -0.20 -2.64
CA ASP A 155 17.78 -1.40 -3.44
C ASP A 155 19.25 -1.80 -3.37
N PHE A 156 19.50 -3.03 -2.98
CA PHE A 156 20.83 -3.64 -2.92
C PHE A 156 21.00 -4.57 -4.12
N LYS A 157 22.08 -4.36 -4.88
CA LYS A 157 22.46 -5.27 -5.97
C LYS A 157 23.26 -6.43 -5.39
N THR A 158 22.99 -7.62 -5.89
CA THR A 158 23.81 -8.80 -5.63
C THR A 158 24.74 -9.07 -6.83
N ASN A 159 25.64 -10.01 -6.67
CA ASN A 159 26.49 -10.50 -7.77
C ASN A 159 25.67 -11.29 -8.83
N LEU A 160 24.43 -11.65 -8.51
CA LEU A 160 23.51 -12.26 -9.46
C LEU A 160 22.81 -11.16 -10.27
N PRO A 161 22.90 -11.18 -11.61
CA PRO A 161 22.46 -10.07 -12.45
C PRO A 161 20.95 -9.78 -12.36
N LEU A 162 20.14 -10.80 -12.09
CA LEU A 162 18.68 -10.70 -12.02
C LEU A 162 18.15 -10.45 -10.59
N LEU A 163 18.95 -10.73 -9.55
CA LEU A 163 18.48 -10.71 -8.16
C LEU A 163 19.04 -9.51 -7.40
N GLY A 164 18.22 -8.91 -6.58
CA GLY A 164 18.59 -7.89 -5.60
C GLY A 164 17.74 -8.01 -4.36
N PHE A 165 18.08 -7.20 -3.35
CA PHE A 165 17.28 -7.04 -2.15
C PHE A 165 16.72 -5.62 -2.09
N ARG A 166 15.62 -5.46 -1.38
CA ARG A 166 14.96 -4.17 -1.11
C ARG A 166 14.66 -4.04 0.37
N ALA A 167 14.92 -2.85 0.92
CA ALA A 167 14.36 -2.43 2.19
C ALA A 167 13.56 -1.15 1.92
N GLU A 168 12.34 -1.06 2.48
CA GLU A 168 11.47 0.07 2.20
C GLU A 168 10.57 0.44 3.37
N VAL A 169 10.14 1.69 3.35
CA VAL A 169 9.05 2.23 4.18
C VAL A 169 8.11 2.98 3.26
N ARG A 170 6.82 2.66 3.34
CA ARG A 170 5.74 3.34 2.60
C ARG A 170 4.64 3.74 3.56
N ASP A 171 4.06 4.90 3.33
CA ASP A 171 2.86 5.35 4.01
C ASP A 171 1.70 5.43 3.00
N PHE A 172 0.62 4.73 3.30
CA PHE A 172 -0.63 4.75 2.54
C PHE A 172 -1.65 5.57 3.32
N VAL A 173 -1.89 6.78 2.85
CA VAL A 173 -2.85 7.71 3.45
C VAL A 173 -4.20 7.52 2.78
N THR A 174 -5.22 7.22 3.58
CA THR A 174 -6.59 7.00 3.11
C THR A 174 -7.58 7.84 3.90
N GLY A 175 -8.81 7.97 3.37
CA GLY A 175 -9.94 8.41 4.19
C GLY A 175 -10.35 7.28 5.15
N ASP A 176 -10.94 7.66 6.29
CA ASP A 176 -11.45 6.70 7.29
C ASP A 176 -12.51 5.78 6.66
N PRO A 177 -12.40 4.45 6.86
CA PRO A 177 -13.45 3.53 6.42
C PRO A 177 -14.72 3.74 7.27
N ASP A 178 -15.83 4.05 6.59
CA ASP A 178 -17.14 4.19 7.22
C ASP A 178 -18.01 2.97 6.89
N PHE A 179 -18.04 2.00 7.79
CA PHE A 179 -18.84 0.77 7.63
C PHE A 179 -20.30 0.93 8.08
N GLY A 180 -20.84 2.16 8.14
CA GLY A 180 -22.19 2.44 8.60
C GLY A 180 -22.31 2.54 10.12
N PHE A 181 -21.19 2.57 10.84
CA PHE A 181 -21.14 2.79 12.28
C PHE A 181 -21.24 4.27 12.66
N SER A 182 -21.33 5.17 11.70
CA SER A 182 -21.41 6.63 11.89
C SER A 182 -22.63 7.07 12.73
N SER A 183 -23.66 6.23 12.87
CA SER A 183 -24.76 6.47 13.81
C SER A 183 -24.41 6.16 15.28
N ILE A 184 -23.34 5.40 15.53
CA ILE A 184 -22.91 4.96 16.86
C ILE A 184 -21.52 5.49 17.19
N PHE A 185 -20.67 5.68 16.17
CA PHE A 185 -19.29 6.16 16.31
C PHE A 185 -19.07 7.34 15.36
N THR A 186 -18.71 8.49 15.94
CA THR A 186 -18.33 9.68 15.15
C THR A 186 -16.82 9.83 15.28
N PRO A 187 -16.06 9.54 14.20
CA PRO A 187 -14.62 9.82 14.19
C PRO A 187 -14.41 11.34 14.28
N ASN A 188 -13.35 11.77 14.93
CA ASN A 188 -12.95 13.18 14.92
C ASN A 188 -12.61 13.55 13.47
N SER A 189 -13.46 14.34 12.83
CA SER A 189 -13.34 14.76 11.45
C SER A 189 -12.03 15.50 11.20
N GLY A 190 -11.22 15.01 10.26
CA GLY A 190 -10.00 15.66 9.78
C GLY A 190 -8.72 14.84 9.87
N LEU A 191 -8.76 13.65 10.44
CA LEU A 191 -7.60 12.77 10.50
C LEU A 191 -7.56 11.87 9.25
N HIS A 192 -6.50 12.01 8.48
CA HIS A 192 -6.17 11.02 7.44
C HIS A 192 -5.65 9.75 8.13
N HIS A 193 -6.16 8.61 7.71
CA HIS A 193 -5.73 7.32 8.24
C HIS A 193 -4.40 6.92 7.59
N HIS A 194 -3.34 6.89 8.38
CA HIS A 194 -1.99 6.52 7.96
C HIS A 194 -1.76 5.02 8.18
N ASN A 195 -1.28 4.34 7.14
CA ASN A 195 -0.88 2.94 7.18
C ASN A 195 0.59 2.85 6.77
N ILE A 196 1.48 2.90 7.76
CA ILE A 196 2.93 2.84 7.52
C ILE A 196 3.34 1.37 7.42
N LEU A 197 3.90 0.99 6.29
CA LEU A 197 4.43 -0.34 6.02
C LEU A 197 5.95 -0.25 5.96
N ALA A 198 6.65 -1.07 6.75
CA ALA A 198 8.11 -1.13 6.76
C ALA A 198 8.56 -2.58 6.61
N GLY A 199 9.39 -2.86 5.62
CA GLY A 199 9.76 -4.23 5.31
C GLY A 199 11.01 -4.40 4.45
N GLY A 200 11.28 -5.66 4.17
CA GLY A 200 12.37 -6.07 3.30
C GLY A 200 11.96 -7.22 2.38
N GLY A 201 12.66 -7.35 1.27
CA GLY A 201 12.30 -8.35 0.28
C GLY A 201 13.32 -8.50 -0.84
N ILE A 202 12.89 -9.18 -1.89
CA ILE A 202 13.68 -9.46 -3.09
C ILE A 202 13.21 -8.60 -4.26
N VAL A 203 14.14 -8.28 -5.15
CA VAL A 203 13.87 -7.59 -6.42
C VAL A 203 14.44 -8.40 -7.56
N LEU A 204 13.60 -8.75 -8.51
CA LEU A 204 13.97 -9.34 -9.79
C LEU A 204 14.06 -8.24 -10.83
N ARG A 205 15.15 -8.23 -11.64
CA ARG A 205 15.42 -7.21 -12.65
C ARG A 205 15.53 -7.87 -14.03
N PHE A 206 14.84 -7.29 -15.01
CA PHE A 206 14.78 -7.80 -16.38
C PHE A 206 15.33 -6.80 -17.38
#